data_da3748131f30a9ae0895228a65ce26ec
#
_entry.id   da3748131f30a9ae0895228a65ce26ec
#
_cell.length_a   1.000
_cell.length_b   1.000
_cell.length_c   1.000
_cell.angle_alpha   90.00
_cell.angle_beta   90.00
_cell.angle_gamma   90.00
#
_symmetry.space_group_name_H-M   'P 1'
#
loop_
_entity.id
_entity.type
_entity.pdbx_description
1 polymer ?
#
loop_
_entity_poly.entity_id
_entity_poly.type
_entity_poly.pdbx_seq_one_letter_code
_entity_poly.pdbx_strand_id
1 'polypeptide(L)'
;MEGTVTSNVSASGMGAITAVLMQLCNAGDHVVSSRTIYGGTYAFLKNFAPKFGINTAFVDITNLAAIEDAITEKTTVLYCESVSNPLLEVADIRGLSKIAKKYNIQLVVDNTFSPLSISPKVLGADIVIHSLTKFINGSSDTIGGVVCGRQELIDHLRNVNDGAAMLLGASMDSLRAASILKNLRTLHIRMKQHSHNAMYLAHQFKNDGIKTVYPGLESHPSHAIFKNQMNEEYGFGGMLTIDVGTLDKANALMELMQKENLGYLAVSLGFYKTLFSAPGSSTSSEIPEDEQKEMGFSEGLIRFSVGLDNDIKRTYLSMKKCMVSVGIL
;
A
#
# COMPACT_ATOMS: atom_id res chain seq x y z
N MET A 1 -4.25 16.72 3.60
CA MET A 1 -3.90 15.31 3.79
C MET A 1 -2.39 15.15 3.88
N GLU A 2 -1.64 15.32 2.79
CA GLU A 2 -0.17 15.20 2.81
C GLU A 2 0.59 16.48 3.18
N GLY A 3 -0.04 17.62 3.28
CA GLY A 3 0.64 18.91 3.54
C GLY A 3 1.43 19.43 2.34
N THR A 4 1.16 18.96 1.12
CA THR A 4 1.77 19.46 -0.11
C THR A 4 1.05 20.71 -0.62
N VAL A 5 1.77 21.52 -1.42
CA VAL A 5 1.22 22.75 -2.01
C VAL A 5 0.13 22.42 -3.05
N THR A 6 0.34 21.34 -3.83
CA THR A 6 -0.53 20.99 -4.95
C THR A 6 -0.51 19.48 -5.22
N SER A 7 -1.41 19.05 -6.11
CA SER A 7 -1.52 17.65 -6.53
C SER A 7 -2.01 17.54 -7.97
N ASN A 8 -1.75 16.38 -8.60
CA ASN A 8 -2.30 16.00 -9.89
C ASN A 8 -3.12 14.72 -9.77
N VAL A 9 -4.37 14.71 -10.21
CA VAL A 9 -5.23 13.52 -10.24
C VAL A 9 -5.08 12.78 -11.56
N SER A 10 -5.15 11.46 -11.50
CA SER A 10 -4.99 10.54 -12.64
C SER A 10 -6.15 9.54 -12.69
N ALA A 11 -6.39 8.97 -13.86
CA ALA A 11 -7.45 7.98 -14.09
C ALA A 11 -7.30 6.70 -13.26
N SER A 12 -6.10 6.40 -12.75
CA SER A 12 -5.83 5.23 -11.90
C SER A 12 -4.59 5.45 -11.02
N GLY A 13 -4.43 4.63 -9.97
CA GLY A 13 -3.22 4.60 -9.17
C GLY A 13 -1.98 4.30 -10.02
N MET A 14 -2.06 3.32 -10.93
CA MET A 14 -0.96 3.03 -11.87
C MET A 14 -0.66 4.22 -12.80
N GLY A 15 -1.68 4.93 -13.26
CA GLY A 15 -1.48 6.15 -14.05
C GLY A 15 -0.72 7.24 -13.28
N ALA A 16 -0.92 7.35 -11.97
CA ALA A 16 -0.14 8.24 -11.11
C ALA A 16 1.31 7.77 -10.94
N ILE A 17 1.52 6.46 -10.65
CA ILE A 17 2.83 5.86 -10.46
C ILE A 17 3.67 5.97 -11.73
N THR A 18 3.12 5.52 -12.87
CA THR A 18 3.85 5.52 -14.15
C THR A 18 4.17 6.93 -14.64
N ALA A 19 3.24 7.89 -14.48
CA ALA A 19 3.50 9.29 -14.84
C ALA A 19 4.66 9.88 -14.02
N VAL A 20 4.73 9.60 -12.71
CA VAL A 20 5.85 10.07 -11.86
C VAL A 20 7.16 9.43 -12.29
N LEU A 21 7.21 8.10 -12.43
CA LEU A 21 8.45 7.39 -12.77
C LEU A 21 8.96 7.77 -14.15
N MET A 22 8.07 7.88 -15.16
CA MET A 22 8.44 8.32 -16.50
C MET A 22 8.82 9.80 -16.57
N GLN A 23 8.35 10.64 -15.64
CA GLN A 23 8.77 12.05 -15.57
C GLN A 23 10.14 12.23 -14.92
N LEU A 24 10.47 11.37 -13.95
CA LEU A 24 11.69 11.49 -13.17
C LEU A 24 12.91 10.78 -13.79
N CYS A 25 12.64 9.76 -14.63
CA CYS A 25 13.68 8.90 -15.18
C CYS A 25 13.82 9.07 -16.70
N ASN A 26 15.05 9.15 -17.16
CA ASN A 26 15.42 9.10 -18.57
C ASN A 26 15.98 7.72 -18.93
N ALA A 27 16.21 7.47 -20.21
CA ALA A 27 16.90 6.25 -20.66
C ALA A 27 18.34 6.23 -20.09
N GLY A 28 18.67 5.15 -19.41
CA GLY A 28 19.94 4.95 -18.72
C GLY A 28 19.88 5.21 -17.21
N ASP A 29 18.79 5.78 -16.70
CA ASP A 29 18.60 6.03 -15.28
C ASP A 29 18.27 4.74 -14.50
N HIS A 30 18.42 4.83 -13.18
CA HIS A 30 18.26 3.74 -12.25
C HIS A 30 17.29 4.11 -11.13
N VAL A 31 16.46 3.13 -10.73
CA VAL A 31 15.52 3.21 -9.61
C VAL A 31 15.95 2.22 -8.54
N VAL A 32 16.02 2.66 -7.28
CA VAL A 32 16.07 1.75 -6.13
C VAL A 32 14.65 1.63 -5.60
N SER A 33 14.11 0.41 -5.56
CA SER A 33 12.74 0.14 -5.13
C SER A 33 12.70 -0.87 -3.99
N SER A 34 11.71 -0.73 -3.09
CA SER A 34 11.35 -1.84 -2.21
C SER A 34 11.03 -3.09 -3.03
N ARG A 35 11.47 -4.26 -2.55
CA ARG A 35 11.13 -5.57 -3.15
C ARG A 35 9.66 -5.95 -2.88
N THR A 36 9.14 -5.58 -1.72
CA THR A 36 7.76 -5.80 -1.31
C THR A 36 6.92 -4.58 -1.67
N ILE A 37 6.33 -4.59 -2.86
CA ILE A 37 5.46 -3.53 -3.38
C ILE A 37 4.26 -4.14 -4.10
N TYR A 38 3.27 -3.32 -4.40
CA TYR A 38 2.12 -3.70 -5.22
C TYR A 38 2.56 -4.36 -6.55
N GLY A 39 1.96 -5.52 -6.88
CA GLY A 39 2.33 -6.31 -8.06
C GLY A 39 2.34 -5.54 -9.37
N GLY A 40 1.37 -4.62 -9.58
CA GLY A 40 1.36 -3.77 -10.77
C GLY A 40 2.58 -2.83 -10.85
N THR A 41 3.06 -2.30 -9.72
CA THR A 41 4.28 -1.47 -9.67
C THR A 41 5.52 -2.33 -9.90
N TYR A 42 5.56 -3.52 -9.28
CA TYR A 42 6.63 -4.50 -9.51
C TYR A 42 6.73 -4.86 -10.99
N ALA A 43 5.61 -5.25 -11.62
CA ALA A 43 5.57 -5.60 -13.04
C ALA A 43 6.00 -4.43 -13.93
N PHE A 44 5.60 -3.20 -13.62
CA PHE A 44 6.06 -2.02 -14.34
C PHE A 44 7.58 -1.85 -14.24
N LEU A 45 8.14 -1.86 -13.04
CA LEU A 45 9.57 -1.67 -12.80
C LEU A 45 10.43 -2.82 -13.34
N LYS A 46 9.98 -4.07 -13.19
CA LYS A 46 10.72 -5.28 -13.61
C LYS A 46 10.66 -5.52 -15.10
N ASN A 47 9.48 -5.37 -15.73
CA ASN A 47 9.22 -5.87 -17.08
C ASN A 47 8.99 -4.76 -18.12
N PHE A 48 8.48 -3.60 -17.70
CA PHE A 48 8.05 -2.56 -18.62
C PHE A 48 9.05 -1.39 -18.70
N ALA A 49 9.50 -0.86 -17.60
CA ALA A 49 10.46 0.25 -17.51
C ALA A 49 11.80 -0.04 -18.24
N PRO A 50 12.34 -1.30 -18.23
CA PRO A 50 13.54 -1.63 -18.99
C PRO A 50 13.41 -1.43 -20.49
N LYS A 51 12.20 -1.49 -21.06
CA LYS A 51 11.96 -1.19 -22.50
C LYS A 51 12.26 0.26 -22.86
N PHE A 52 12.29 1.14 -21.86
CA PHE A 52 12.63 2.57 -21.97
C PHE A 52 14.03 2.86 -21.43
N GLY A 53 14.84 1.83 -21.17
CA GLY A 53 16.20 1.97 -20.67
C GLY A 53 16.29 2.31 -19.17
N ILE A 54 15.21 2.18 -18.41
CA ILE A 54 15.18 2.43 -16.95
C ILE A 54 15.39 1.10 -16.23
N ASN A 55 16.43 1.01 -15.41
CA ASN A 55 16.78 -0.19 -14.64
C ASN A 55 16.36 -0.05 -13.18
N THR A 56 16.06 -1.16 -12.52
CA THR A 56 15.61 -1.15 -11.12
C THR A 56 16.37 -2.18 -10.29
N ALA A 57 16.87 -1.76 -9.13
CA ALA A 57 17.30 -2.64 -8.05
C ALA A 57 16.20 -2.78 -7.01
N PHE A 58 15.79 -4.01 -6.73
CA PHE A 58 14.81 -4.32 -5.68
C PHE A 58 15.54 -4.70 -4.39
N VAL A 59 15.22 -4.01 -3.30
CA VAL A 59 15.93 -4.13 -2.01
C VAL A 59 14.95 -4.29 -0.86
N ASP A 60 15.42 -4.83 0.25
CA ASP A 60 14.68 -4.85 1.50
C ASP A 60 14.59 -3.43 2.08
N ILE A 61 13.38 -2.88 2.10
CA ILE A 61 13.13 -1.50 2.53
C ILE A 61 13.38 -1.28 4.03
N THR A 62 13.44 -2.34 4.81
CA THR A 62 13.73 -2.27 6.24
C THR A 62 15.24 -2.18 6.53
N ASN A 63 16.07 -2.44 5.54
CA ASN A 63 17.53 -2.40 5.65
C ASN A 63 18.11 -1.14 4.96
N LEU A 64 18.28 -0.06 5.71
CA LEU A 64 18.80 1.20 5.19
C LEU A 64 20.21 1.08 4.58
N ALA A 65 21.06 0.18 5.09
CA ALA A 65 22.41 -0.04 4.54
C ALA A 65 22.32 -0.69 3.14
N ALA A 66 21.49 -1.73 2.98
CA ALA A 66 21.29 -2.36 1.67
C ALA A 66 20.68 -1.41 0.64
N ILE A 67 19.84 -0.46 1.07
CA ILE A 67 19.31 0.59 0.20
C ILE A 67 20.46 1.50 -0.28
N GLU A 68 21.30 1.94 0.65
CA GLU A 68 22.43 2.83 0.34
C GLU A 68 23.45 2.15 -0.58
N ASP A 69 23.74 0.87 -0.37
CA ASP A 69 24.64 0.07 -1.20
C ASP A 69 24.10 -0.15 -2.63
N ALA A 70 22.77 -0.14 -2.81
CA ALA A 70 22.13 -0.27 -4.13
C ALA A 70 22.13 1.02 -4.96
N ILE A 71 22.45 2.18 -4.36
CA ILE A 71 22.48 3.45 -5.06
C ILE A 71 23.72 3.53 -5.95
N THR A 72 23.52 3.93 -7.19
CA THR A 72 24.55 4.17 -8.19
C THR A 72 24.55 5.64 -8.63
N GLU A 73 25.55 6.06 -9.40
CA GLU A 73 25.59 7.41 -10.01
C GLU A 73 24.41 7.68 -10.97
N LYS A 74 23.76 6.61 -11.45
CA LYS A 74 22.59 6.69 -12.34
C LYS A 74 21.26 6.67 -11.58
N THR A 75 21.28 6.52 -10.27
CA THR A 75 20.05 6.46 -9.47
C THR A 75 19.40 7.84 -9.41
N THR A 76 18.14 7.92 -9.81
CA THR A 76 17.33 9.17 -9.77
C THR A 76 16.19 9.09 -8.79
N VAL A 77 15.68 7.87 -8.53
CA VAL A 77 14.50 7.62 -7.70
C VAL A 77 14.76 6.54 -6.67
N LEU A 78 14.34 6.82 -5.43
CA LEU A 78 14.11 5.84 -4.38
C LEU A 78 12.60 5.69 -4.18
N TYR A 79 12.05 4.50 -4.49
CA TYR A 79 10.63 4.22 -4.44
C TYR A 79 10.28 3.23 -3.34
N CYS A 80 9.25 3.54 -2.54
CA CYS A 80 8.71 2.60 -1.57
C CYS A 80 7.21 2.81 -1.34
N GLU A 81 6.57 1.84 -0.68
CA GLU A 81 5.28 2.01 -0.04
C GLU A 81 5.50 2.38 1.43
N SER A 82 4.63 3.20 2.01
CA SER A 82 4.69 3.53 3.45
C SER A 82 4.48 2.31 4.33
N VAL A 83 3.57 1.43 3.89
CA VAL A 83 3.33 0.07 4.42
C VAL A 83 3.19 -0.85 3.23
N SER A 84 4.02 -1.86 3.16
CA SER A 84 4.13 -2.73 1.98
C SER A 84 2.97 -3.71 1.83
N ASN A 85 2.65 -4.04 0.59
CA ASN A 85 1.68 -5.06 0.23
C ASN A 85 2.40 -6.36 -0.21
N PRO A 86 2.12 -7.52 0.40
CA PRO A 86 1.14 -7.78 1.46
C PRO A 86 1.76 -7.96 2.85
N LEU A 87 3.06 -7.90 2.99
CA LEU A 87 3.77 -8.30 4.21
C LEU A 87 3.67 -7.27 5.34
N LEU A 88 3.15 -6.08 5.05
CA LEU A 88 2.95 -4.97 5.98
C LEU A 88 4.28 -4.47 6.62
N GLU A 89 5.40 -4.64 5.92
CA GLU A 89 6.66 -4.00 6.28
C GLU A 89 6.48 -2.47 6.25
N VAL A 90 7.05 -1.79 7.23
CA VAL A 90 6.92 -0.32 7.34
C VAL A 90 8.22 0.35 6.97
N ALA A 91 8.18 1.24 6.00
CA ALA A 91 9.34 2.02 5.59
C ALA A 91 9.72 3.08 6.64
N ASP A 92 10.99 3.18 6.99
CA ASP A 92 11.52 4.33 7.73
C ASP A 92 11.69 5.53 6.79
N ILE A 93 10.60 6.26 6.58
CA ILE A 93 10.56 7.38 5.63
C ILE A 93 11.56 8.47 6.01
N ARG A 94 11.79 8.72 7.30
CA ARG A 94 12.80 9.69 7.76
C ARG A 94 14.23 9.24 7.43
N GLY A 95 14.52 7.95 7.63
CA GLY A 95 15.81 7.36 7.24
C GLY A 95 16.01 7.42 5.73
N LEU A 96 15.00 7.01 4.95
CA LEU A 96 15.02 7.06 3.48
C LEU A 96 15.18 8.49 2.95
N SER A 97 14.51 9.47 3.57
CA SER A 97 14.67 10.89 3.20
C SER A 97 16.09 11.40 3.43
N LYS A 98 16.77 10.95 4.50
CA LYS A 98 18.17 11.32 4.71
C LYS A 98 19.07 10.74 3.61
N ILE A 99 18.86 9.48 3.25
CA ILE A 99 19.60 8.83 2.16
C ILE A 99 19.33 9.56 0.84
N ALA A 100 18.05 9.77 0.48
CA ALA A 100 17.70 10.46 -0.75
C ALA A 100 18.34 11.83 -0.89
N LYS A 101 18.38 12.62 0.19
CA LYS A 101 19.04 13.92 0.23
C LYS A 101 20.57 13.82 0.09
N LYS A 102 21.19 12.83 0.74
CA LYS A 102 22.65 12.59 0.66
C LYS A 102 23.09 12.34 -0.77
N TYR A 103 22.31 11.60 -1.54
CA TYR A 103 22.60 11.23 -2.92
C TYR A 103 21.92 12.12 -3.97
N ASN A 104 21.17 13.15 -3.54
CA ASN A 104 20.40 14.04 -4.42
C ASN A 104 19.44 13.31 -5.36
N ILE A 105 18.74 12.29 -4.85
CA ILE A 105 17.73 11.52 -5.55
C ILE A 105 16.33 11.82 -5.00
N GLN A 106 15.28 11.54 -5.77
CA GLN A 106 13.90 11.81 -5.36
C GLN A 106 13.32 10.64 -4.55
N LEU A 107 12.81 10.92 -3.34
CA LEU A 107 12.06 9.94 -2.55
C LEU A 107 10.58 9.97 -2.94
N VAL A 108 10.11 8.89 -3.56
CA VAL A 108 8.72 8.67 -3.96
C VAL A 108 8.09 7.64 -3.03
N VAL A 109 7.02 8.01 -2.34
CA VAL A 109 6.33 7.14 -1.39
C VAL A 109 4.88 6.93 -1.82
N ASP A 110 4.49 5.69 -2.08
CA ASP A 110 3.08 5.32 -2.23
C ASP A 110 2.46 5.13 -0.83
N ASN A 111 1.52 6.00 -0.49
CA ASN A 111 0.87 6.01 0.82
C ASN A 111 -0.58 5.47 0.77
N THR A 112 -0.84 4.56 -0.15
CA THR A 112 -2.19 4.00 -0.37
C THR A 112 -2.72 3.23 0.83
N PHE A 113 -1.87 2.52 1.59
CA PHE A 113 -2.28 1.69 2.73
C PHE A 113 -2.54 2.49 4.02
N SER A 114 -1.91 3.65 4.17
CA SER A 114 -1.96 4.42 5.42
C SER A 114 -2.29 5.92 5.23
N PRO A 115 -3.29 6.27 4.39
CA PRO A 115 -3.68 7.67 4.25
C PRO A 115 -4.11 8.23 5.60
N LEU A 116 -3.67 9.43 5.94
CA LEU A 116 -3.84 10.12 7.23
C LEU A 116 -3.07 9.49 8.40
N SER A 117 -2.92 8.15 8.46
CA SER A 117 -2.14 7.48 9.51
C SER A 117 -0.65 7.83 9.43
N ILE A 118 -0.11 7.93 8.22
CA ILE A 118 1.24 8.43 7.94
C ILE A 118 1.13 9.60 6.95
N SER A 119 1.94 10.64 7.13
CA SER A 119 2.07 11.75 6.18
C SER A 119 3.50 11.80 5.65
N PRO A 120 3.83 11.06 4.59
CA PRO A 120 5.20 10.93 4.08
C PRO A 120 5.86 12.26 3.75
N LYS A 121 5.11 13.25 3.27
CA LYS A 121 5.63 14.59 2.99
C LYS A 121 6.20 15.26 4.22
N VAL A 122 5.53 15.17 5.36
CA VAL A 122 6.00 15.73 6.64
C VAL A 122 7.26 15.02 7.13
N LEU A 123 7.42 13.74 6.75
CA LEU A 123 8.58 12.91 7.08
C LEU A 123 9.76 13.10 6.12
N GLY A 124 9.57 13.87 5.05
CA GLY A 124 10.61 14.26 4.13
C GLY A 124 10.57 13.62 2.74
N ALA A 125 9.50 12.92 2.38
CA ALA A 125 9.28 12.46 1.02
C ALA A 125 9.14 13.65 0.05
N ASP A 126 9.68 13.53 -1.15
CA ASP A 126 9.55 14.54 -2.19
C ASP A 126 8.19 14.46 -2.87
N ILE A 127 7.76 13.23 -3.12
CA ILE A 127 6.53 12.91 -3.85
C ILE A 127 5.76 11.85 -3.06
N VAL A 128 4.44 12.07 -2.93
CA VAL A 128 3.52 11.10 -2.34
C VAL A 128 2.47 10.71 -3.36
N ILE A 129 2.25 9.41 -3.51
CA ILE A 129 1.25 8.85 -4.41
C ILE A 129 0.17 8.16 -3.60
N HIS A 130 -1.08 8.20 -4.08
CA HIS A 130 -2.16 7.36 -3.58
C HIS A 130 -2.97 6.79 -4.74
N SER A 131 -3.36 5.53 -4.62
CA SER A 131 -4.51 5.02 -5.33
C SER A 131 -5.78 5.55 -4.65
N LEU A 132 -6.44 6.50 -5.30
CA LEU A 132 -7.72 7.05 -4.84
C LEU A 132 -8.82 5.99 -4.80
N THR A 133 -8.68 4.93 -5.59
CA THR A 133 -9.55 3.74 -5.66
C THR A 133 -9.81 3.10 -4.30
N LYS A 134 -8.84 3.20 -3.37
CA LYS A 134 -8.77 2.45 -2.11
C LYS A 134 -9.44 3.22 -0.96
N PHE A 135 -8.78 3.37 0.17
CA PHE A 135 -9.34 4.04 1.35
C PHE A 135 -9.90 5.44 1.07
N ILE A 136 -9.29 6.22 0.17
CA ILE A 136 -9.72 7.59 -0.12
C ILE A 136 -11.13 7.58 -0.68
N ASN A 137 -11.41 6.78 -1.69
CA ASN A 137 -12.77 6.59 -2.21
C ASN A 137 -13.65 5.77 -1.26
N GLY A 138 -13.17 4.61 -0.79
CA GLY A 138 -13.83 3.78 0.22
C GLY A 138 -15.08 3.04 -0.23
N SER A 139 -15.54 3.22 -1.48
CA SER A 139 -16.79 2.66 -2.01
C SER A 139 -16.59 1.58 -3.07
N SER A 140 -15.35 1.34 -3.52
CA SER A 140 -15.00 0.36 -4.58
C SER A 140 -15.77 0.51 -5.89
N ASP A 141 -16.31 1.70 -6.18
CA ASP A 141 -17.14 2.04 -7.33
C ASP A 141 -16.40 2.91 -8.36
N THR A 142 -15.20 3.38 -8.04
CA THR A 142 -14.45 4.34 -8.86
C THR A 142 -12.96 4.10 -8.75
N ILE A 143 -12.28 4.23 -9.89
CA ILE A 143 -10.82 4.11 -10.01
C ILE A 143 -10.20 5.50 -10.14
N GLY A 144 -9.09 5.74 -9.45
CA GLY A 144 -8.35 6.98 -9.55
C GLY A 144 -6.97 6.90 -8.90
N GLY A 145 -6.13 7.87 -9.20
CA GLY A 145 -4.83 8.08 -8.59
C GLY A 145 -4.58 9.56 -8.30
N VAL A 146 -3.61 9.85 -7.44
CA VAL A 146 -3.15 11.21 -7.19
C VAL A 146 -1.66 11.22 -6.91
N VAL A 147 -1.00 12.23 -7.46
CA VAL A 147 0.40 12.60 -7.16
C VAL A 147 0.37 13.90 -6.36
N CYS A 148 0.98 13.90 -5.19
CA CYS A 148 1.12 15.06 -4.31
C CYS A 148 2.59 15.46 -4.24
N GLY A 149 2.92 16.75 -4.43
CA GLY A 149 4.29 17.20 -4.47
C GLY A 149 4.43 18.71 -4.41
N ARG A 150 5.64 19.21 -4.73
CA ARG A 150 5.91 20.62 -4.90
C ARG A 150 5.29 21.14 -6.21
N GLN A 151 5.02 22.45 -6.28
CA GLN A 151 4.36 23.07 -7.42
C GLN A 151 5.08 22.79 -8.75
N GLU A 152 6.40 23.01 -8.78
CA GLU A 152 7.24 22.80 -9.97
C GLU A 152 7.12 21.40 -10.57
N LEU A 153 7.11 20.35 -9.73
CA LEU A 153 6.94 18.98 -10.19
C LEU A 153 5.55 18.78 -10.81
N ILE A 154 4.52 19.29 -10.16
CA ILE A 154 3.14 19.10 -10.64
C ILE A 154 2.91 19.89 -11.94
N ASP A 155 3.48 21.07 -12.05
CA ASP A 155 3.44 21.87 -13.29
C ASP A 155 4.18 21.16 -14.42
N HIS A 156 5.35 20.57 -14.13
CA HIS A 156 6.11 19.79 -15.11
C HIS A 156 5.34 18.53 -15.55
N LEU A 157 4.73 17.78 -14.64
CA LEU A 157 3.87 16.64 -14.99
C LEU A 157 2.72 17.01 -15.95
N ARG A 158 2.22 18.22 -15.87
CA ARG A 158 1.09 18.74 -16.68
C ARG A 158 1.52 19.46 -17.95
N ASN A 159 2.82 19.66 -18.16
CA ASN A 159 3.33 20.40 -19.30
C ASN A 159 2.91 19.74 -20.61
N VAL A 160 2.41 20.53 -21.54
CA VAL A 160 1.91 20.03 -22.84
C VAL A 160 2.99 19.53 -23.78
N ASN A 161 4.26 19.90 -23.54
CA ASN A 161 5.37 19.54 -24.41
C ASN A 161 6.12 18.28 -23.94
N ASP A 162 6.25 18.10 -22.60
CA ASP A 162 7.11 17.08 -22.00
C ASP A 162 6.55 16.47 -20.71
N GLY A 163 5.34 16.84 -20.30
CA GLY A 163 4.72 16.35 -19.06
C GLY A 163 4.14 14.93 -19.20
N ALA A 164 4.65 13.98 -18.46
CA ALA A 164 4.24 12.60 -18.53
C ALA A 164 2.75 12.38 -18.19
N ALA A 165 2.19 13.12 -17.25
CA ALA A 165 0.76 13.02 -16.93
C ALA A 165 -0.12 13.51 -18.09
N MET A 166 0.34 14.52 -18.83
CA MET A 166 -0.37 15.05 -19.99
C MET A 166 -0.22 14.12 -21.21
N LEU A 167 1.00 13.75 -21.54
CA LEU A 167 1.31 13.03 -22.77
C LEU A 167 0.94 11.54 -22.75
N LEU A 168 0.98 10.89 -21.57
CA LEU A 168 0.53 9.50 -21.40
C LEU A 168 -1.00 9.37 -21.27
N GLY A 169 -1.70 10.49 -21.11
CA GLY A 169 -3.17 10.55 -21.19
C GLY A 169 -3.92 9.91 -20.01
N ALA A 170 -3.28 9.70 -18.85
CA ALA A 170 -3.93 9.14 -17.66
C ALA A 170 -4.84 10.17 -16.96
N SER A 171 -5.67 10.89 -17.69
CA SER A 171 -6.53 11.96 -17.19
C SER A 171 -7.79 11.41 -16.52
N MET A 172 -8.17 11.99 -15.37
CA MET A 172 -9.42 11.65 -14.67
C MET A 172 -10.57 12.50 -15.24
N ASP A 173 -11.72 11.88 -15.50
CA ASP A 173 -12.92 12.61 -15.87
C ASP A 173 -13.60 13.28 -14.67
N SER A 174 -14.44 14.27 -14.94
CA SER A 174 -15.08 15.10 -13.91
C SER A 174 -16.08 14.35 -13.04
N LEU A 175 -16.75 13.30 -13.55
CA LEU A 175 -17.73 12.52 -12.78
C LEU A 175 -17.03 11.69 -11.72
N ARG A 176 -15.94 10.97 -12.08
CA ARG A 176 -15.12 10.25 -11.12
C ARG A 176 -14.48 11.18 -10.10
N ALA A 177 -13.95 12.32 -10.54
CA ALA A 177 -13.36 13.31 -9.63
C ALA A 177 -14.40 13.83 -8.61
N ALA A 178 -15.62 14.13 -9.03
CA ALA A 178 -16.70 14.57 -8.16
C ALA A 178 -17.11 13.47 -7.15
N SER A 179 -17.22 12.21 -7.60
CA SER A 179 -17.54 11.07 -6.73
C SER A 179 -16.47 10.87 -5.66
N ILE A 180 -15.18 10.83 -6.03
CA ILE A 180 -14.07 10.68 -5.10
C ILE A 180 -14.01 11.87 -4.12
N LEU A 181 -14.19 13.10 -4.59
CA LEU A 181 -14.21 14.29 -3.72
C LEU A 181 -15.34 14.23 -2.69
N LYS A 182 -16.50 13.71 -3.06
CA LYS A 182 -17.60 13.47 -2.13
C LYS A 182 -17.21 12.49 -1.03
N ASN A 183 -16.58 11.37 -1.39
CA ASN A 183 -16.17 10.31 -0.47
C ASN A 183 -14.96 10.72 0.40
N LEU A 184 -14.05 11.53 -0.13
CA LEU A 184 -12.89 12.07 0.60
C LEU A 184 -13.31 12.82 1.88
N ARG A 185 -14.49 13.47 1.89
CA ARG A 185 -15.00 14.23 3.05
C ARG A 185 -15.17 13.39 4.30
N THR A 186 -15.35 12.07 4.18
CA THR A 186 -15.51 11.15 5.31
C THR A 186 -14.26 10.35 5.63
N LEU A 187 -13.17 10.56 4.89
CA LEU A 187 -11.94 9.74 5.03
C LEU A 187 -11.42 9.74 6.48
N HIS A 188 -11.40 10.88 7.15
CA HIS A 188 -10.91 11.03 8.51
C HIS A 188 -11.72 10.21 9.53
N ILE A 189 -13.03 10.08 9.35
CA ILE A 189 -13.90 9.24 10.19
C ILE A 189 -13.64 7.76 9.88
N ARG A 190 -13.59 7.42 8.59
CA ARG A 190 -13.42 6.04 8.13
C ARG A 190 -12.07 5.45 8.54
N MET A 191 -10.97 6.20 8.42
CA MET A 191 -9.64 5.71 8.81
C MET A 191 -9.56 5.39 10.30
N LYS A 192 -10.16 6.20 11.17
CA LYS A 192 -10.24 5.90 12.61
C LYS A 192 -10.97 4.59 12.87
N GLN A 193 -12.10 4.37 12.22
CA GLN A 193 -12.90 3.16 12.40
C GLN A 193 -12.20 1.92 11.82
N HIS A 194 -11.60 2.02 10.62
CA HIS A 194 -10.79 0.95 10.04
C HIS A 194 -9.66 0.53 10.99
N SER A 195 -8.92 1.49 11.52
CA SER A 195 -7.80 1.23 12.43
C SER A 195 -8.27 0.64 13.77
N HIS A 196 -9.35 1.16 14.33
CA HIS A 196 -9.95 0.62 15.57
C HIS A 196 -10.35 -0.86 15.40
N ASN A 197 -11.04 -1.17 14.32
CA ASN A 197 -11.50 -2.53 14.02
C ASN A 197 -10.33 -3.48 13.75
N ALA A 198 -9.34 -3.04 12.97
CA ALA A 198 -8.15 -3.84 12.66
C ALA A 198 -7.33 -4.14 13.93
N MET A 199 -7.14 -3.16 14.80
CA MET A 199 -6.45 -3.34 16.08
C MET A 199 -7.17 -4.38 16.94
N TYR A 200 -8.50 -4.28 17.04
CA TYR A 200 -9.30 -5.25 17.80
C TYR A 200 -9.12 -6.67 17.25
N LEU A 201 -9.32 -6.87 15.94
CA LEU A 201 -9.16 -8.19 15.32
C LEU A 201 -7.75 -8.75 15.46
N ALA A 202 -6.73 -7.92 15.26
CA ALA A 202 -5.33 -8.34 15.40
C ALA A 202 -5.01 -8.86 16.80
N HIS A 203 -5.49 -8.18 17.84
CA HIS A 203 -5.32 -8.65 19.21
C HIS A 203 -6.06 -9.97 19.47
N GLN A 204 -7.29 -10.09 18.98
CA GLN A 204 -8.08 -11.30 19.20
C GLN A 204 -7.47 -12.52 18.48
N PHE A 205 -7.09 -12.37 17.21
CA PHE A 205 -6.44 -13.45 16.46
C PHE A 205 -5.12 -13.87 17.10
N LYS A 206 -4.31 -12.91 17.54
CA LYS A 206 -3.07 -13.20 18.26
C LYS A 206 -3.34 -13.96 19.58
N ASN A 207 -4.35 -13.55 20.35
CA ASN A 207 -4.73 -14.21 21.60
C ASN A 207 -5.25 -15.64 21.38
N ASP A 208 -5.86 -15.90 20.23
CA ASP A 208 -6.27 -17.24 19.80
C ASP A 208 -5.12 -18.10 19.26
N GLY A 209 -3.87 -17.59 19.29
CA GLY A 209 -2.69 -18.30 18.82
C GLY A 209 -2.47 -18.27 17.29
N ILE A 210 -3.24 -17.46 16.55
CA ILE A 210 -3.09 -17.32 15.10
C ILE A 210 -1.90 -16.39 14.81
N LYS A 211 -0.99 -16.82 13.94
CA LYS A 211 0.11 -15.98 13.47
C LYS A 211 -0.46 -14.76 12.76
N THR A 212 -0.36 -13.61 13.41
CA THR A 212 -0.99 -12.36 12.99
C THR A 212 0.06 -11.27 12.78
N VAL A 213 0.03 -10.60 11.64
CA VAL A 213 0.88 -9.47 11.32
C VAL A 213 0.03 -8.21 11.22
N TYR A 214 0.32 -7.24 12.06
CA TYR A 214 -0.33 -5.92 12.06
C TYR A 214 0.63 -4.90 12.69
N PRO A 215 0.91 -3.76 12.04
CA PRO A 215 1.89 -2.78 12.55
C PRO A 215 1.54 -2.22 13.94
N GLY A 216 0.27 -2.28 14.35
CA GLY A 216 -0.19 -1.89 15.67
C GLY A 216 0.12 -2.87 16.79
N LEU A 217 0.52 -4.10 16.52
CA LEU A 217 0.96 -5.07 17.53
C LEU A 217 2.42 -4.79 17.92
N GLU A 218 2.73 -4.73 19.20
CA GLU A 218 4.10 -4.53 19.69
C GLU A 218 5.07 -5.62 19.21
N SER A 219 4.56 -6.82 18.87
CA SER A 219 5.35 -7.90 18.28
C SER A 219 5.70 -7.70 16.82
N HIS A 220 5.16 -6.69 16.15
CA HIS A 220 5.52 -6.39 14.77
C HIS A 220 6.93 -5.79 14.68
N PRO A 221 7.82 -6.30 13.80
CA PRO A 221 9.21 -5.83 13.74
C PRO A 221 9.35 -4.31 13.56
N SER A 222 8.45 -3.72 12.79
CA SER A 222 8.46 -2.28 12.49
C SER A 222 7.45 -1.47 13.33
N HIS A 223 6.92 -2.02 14.45
CA HIS A 223 5.96 -1.30 15.30
C HIS A 223 6.49 0.06 15.76
N ALA A 224 7.72 0.10 16.27
CA ALA A 224 8.34 1.34 16.74
C ALA A 224 8.53 2.36 15.61
N ILE A 225 8.89 1.91 14.40
CA ILE A 225 9.02 2.77 13.22
C ILE A 225 7.67 3.38 12.88
N PHE A 226 6.61 2.58 12.77
CA PHE A 226 5.27 3.08 12.50
C PHE A 226 4.83 4.10 13.55
N LYS A 227 4.94 3.73 14.82
CA LYS A 227 4.56 4.58 15.97
C LYS A 227 5.26 5.94 15.98
N ASN A 228 6.54 5.98 15.61
CA ASN A 228 7.33 7.22 15.54
C ASN A 228 6.99 8.12 14.34
N GLN A 229 6.28 7.59 13.34
CA GLN A 229 5.94 8.28 12.10
C GLN A 229 4.45 8.61 11.98
N MET A 230 3.61 7.96 12.79
CA MET A 230 2.16 8.04 12.63
C MET A 230 1.55 9.33 13.19
N ASN A 231 0.39 9.65 12.67
CA ASN A 231 -0.56 10.52 13.35
C ASN A 231 -1.42 9.63 14.26
N GLU A 232 -1.23 9.77 15.57
CA GLU A 232 -1.92 8.95 16.60
C GLU A 232 -3.44 8.98 16.47
N GLU A 233 -4.00 10.09 15.97
CA GLU A 233 -5.43 10.26 15.78
C GLU A 233 -6.05 9.20 14.86
N TYR A 234 -5.29 8.68 13.88
CA TYR A 234 -5.77 7.71 12.87
C TYR A 234 -5.26 6.29 13.11
N GLY A 235 -4.38 6.09 14.09
CA GLY A 235 -3.86 4.77 14.46
C GLY A 235 -3.05 4.10 13.35
N PHE A 236 -3.00 2.76 13.38
CA PHE A 236 -2.09 1.94 12.56
C PHE A 236 -2.70 1.47 11.22
N GLY A 237 -3.84 2.03 10.80
CA GLY A 237 -4.50 1.68 9.54
C GLY A 237 -5.38 0.43 9.60
N GLY A 238 -6.00 0.10 8.48
CA GLY A 238 -7.02 -0.94 8.37
C GLY A 238 -6.56 -2.27 7.76
N MET A 239 -5.25 -2.49 7.58
CA MET A 239 -4.72 -3.69 6.93
C MET A 239 -4.06 -4.61 7.94
N LEU A 240 -4.42 -5.89 7.93
CA LEU A 240 -3.74 -6.94 8.71
C LEU A 240 -3.62 -8.22 7.89
N THR A 241 -2.70 -9.10 8.26
CA THR A 241 -2.60 -10.45 7.69
C THR A 241 -2.60 -11.50 8.78
N ILE A 242 -3.13 -12.69 8.47
CA ILE A 242 -3.01 -13.88 9.28
C ILE A 242 -2.42 -15.01 8.44
N ASP A 243 -1.75 -15.93 9.09
CA ASP A 243 -1.23 -17.15 8.45
C ASP A 243 -1.90 -18.37 9.09
N VAL A 244 -2.66 -19.11 8.29
CA VAL A 244 -3.40 -20.30 8.70
C VAL A 244 -2.73 -21.61 8.27
N GLY A 245 -1.50 -21.50 7.77
CA GLY A 245 -0.59 -22.61 7.46
C GLY A 245 -0.68 -23.12 6.03
N THR A 246 -1.86 -23.37 5.48
CA THR A 246 -2.02 -23.93 4.13
C THR A 246 -3.01 -23.15 3.27
N LEU A 247 -2.83 -23.22 1.95
CA LEU A 247 -3.75 -22.58 0.99
C LEU A 247 -5.17 -23.12 1.10
N ASP A 248 -5.31 -24.43 1.31
CA ASP A 248 -6.64 -25.07 1.45
C ASP A 248 -7.41 -24.51 2.66
N LYS A 249 -6.75 -24.38 3.81
CA LYS A 249 -7.35 -23.77 5.00
C LYS A 249 -7.69 -22.29 4.77
N ALA A 250 -6.80 -21.56 4.09
CA ALA A 250 -7.04 -20.16 3.75
C ALA A 250 -8.28 -20.00 2.86
N ASN A 251 -8.38 -20.79 1.80
CA ASN A 251 -9.53 -20.77 0.89
C ASN A 251 -10.83 -21.18 1.60
N ALA A 252 -10.81 -22.29 2.35
CA ALA A 252 -11.99 -22.76 3.09
C ALA A 252 -12.49 -21.72 4.10
N LEU A 253 -11.57 -21.05 4.82
CA LEU A 253 -11.91 -19.98 5.76
C LEU A 253 -12.54 -18.78 5.03
N MET A 254 -11.92 -18.30 3.96
CA MET A 254 -12.39 -17.13 3.21
C MET A 254 -13.78 -17.39 2.59
N GLU A 255 -14.00 -18.57 2.00
CA GLU A 255 -15.29 -18.96 1.43
C GLU A 255 -16.39 -19.04 2.51
N LEU A 256 -16.07 -19.64 3.67
CA LEU A 256 -17.01 -19.72 4.77
C LEU A 256 -17.35 -18.34 5.34
N MET A 257 -16.35 -17.49 5.55
CA MET A 257 -16.58 -16.11 6.00
C MET A 257 -17.43 -15.31 5.02
N GLN A 258 -17.24 -15.49 3.71
CA GLN A 258 -18.10 -14.85 2.70
C GLN A 258 -19.53 -15.37 2.75
N LYS A 259 -19.73 -16.67 2.90
CA LYS A 259 -21.05 -17.30 3.04
C LYS A 259 -21.79 -16.78 4.27
N GLU A 260 -21.08 -16.56 5.36
CA GLU A 260 -21.61 -15.99 6.61
C GLU A 260 -21.73 -14.44 6.58
N ASN A 261 -21.52 -13.79 5.44
CA ASN A 261 -21.59 -12.33 5.24
C ASN A 261 -20.64 -11.52 6.14
N LEU A 262 -19.48 -12.09 6.52
CA LEU A 262 -18.46 -11.42 7.33
C LEU A 262 -17.50 -10.54 6.51
N GLY A 263 -17.59 -10.61 5.19
CA GLY A 263 -16.78 -9.86 4.24
C GLY A 263 -16.89 -10.43 2.84
N TYR A 264 -16.02 -9.98 1.95
CA TYR A 264 -15.96 -10.44 0.57
C TYR A 264 -14.57 -10.93 0.18
N LEU A 265 -14.52 -11.99 -0.62
CA LEU A 265 -13.34 -12.38 -1.38
C LEU A 265 -13.08 -11.33 -2.46
N ALA A 266 -12.06 -10.51 -2.29
CA ALA A 266 -11.73 -9.47 -3.25
C ALA A 266 -10.28 -9.02 -3.12
N VAL A 267 -9.67 -8.73 -4.27
CA VAL A 267 -8.27 -8.26 -4.37
C VAL A 267 -8.08 -6.77 -4.06
N SER A 268 -9.16 -6.03 -3.74
CA SER A 268 -9.12 -4.62 -3.40
C SER A 268 -8.88 -4.39 -1.90
N LEU A 269 -8.95 -3.13 -1.45
CA LEU A 269 -8.84 -2.74 -0.03
C LEU A 269 -9.51 -1.38 0.20
N GLY A 270 -9.69 -1.01 1.46
CA GLY A 270 -10.24 0.28 1.85
C GLY A 270 -11.75 0.41 1.67
N PHE A 271 -12.45 -0.69 1.40
CA PHE A 271 -13.90 -0.73 1.27
C PHE A 271 -14.58 -0.66 2.64
N TYR A 272 -15.81 -0.19 2.68
CA TYR A 272 -16.57 -0.09 3.93
C TYR A 272 -16.89 -1.44 4.58
N LYS A 273 -16.95 -2.53 3.79
CA LYS A 273 -17.00 -3.91 4.31
C LYS A 273 -15.62 -4.54 4.32
N THR A 274 -15.41 -5.50 5.19
CA THR A 274 -14.15 -6.27 5.23
C THR A 274 -13.94 -7.02 3.93
N LEU A 275 -12.73 -6.90 3.37
CA LEU A 275 -12.28 -7.68 2.22
C LEU A 275 -11.14 -8.61 2.67
N PHE A 276 -11.07 -9.80 2.08
CA PHE A 276 -9.99 -10.74 2.31
C PHE A 276 -9.55 -11.43 1.02
N SER A 277 -8.26 -11.73 0.93
CA SER A 277 -7.65 -12.40 -0.23
C SER A 277 -6.41 -13.17 0.17
N ALA A 278 -6.06 -14.20 -0.62
CA ALA A 278 -4.76 -14.87 -0.56
C ALA A 278 -3.79 -14.11 -1.49
N PRO A 279 -2.81 -13.34 -0.96
CA PRO A 279 -2.00 -12.43 -1.79
C PRO A 279 -1.14 -13.13 -2.83
N GLY A 280 -0.52 -14.25 -2.50
CA GLY A 280 0.39 -14.97 -3.37
C GLY A 280 -0.25 -15.40 -4.70
N SER A 281 -1.53 -15.78 -4.67
CA SER A 281 -2.30 -16.17 -5.86
C SER A 281 -3.14 -15.04 -6.45
N SER A 282 -3.08 -13.81 -5.90
CA SER A 282 -3.95 -12.71 -6.31
C SER A 282 -3.20 -11.39 -6.52
N THR A 283 -2.95 -10.62 -5.46
CA THR A 283 -2.40 -9.25 -5.56
C THR A 283 -0.89 -9.18 -5.77
N SER A 284 -0.20 -10.31 -5.69
CA SER A 284 1.25 -10.45 -5.86
C SER A 284 1.58 -11.62 -6.81
N SER A 285 0.62 -12.04 -7.64
CA SER A 285 0.80 -13.11 -8.64
C SER A 285 1.81 -12.75 -9.74
N GLU A 286 2.15 -11.47 -9.89
CA GLU A 286 3.19 -10.99 -10.80
C GLU A 286 4.61 -11.26 -10.29
N ILE A 287 4.77 -11.56 -8.99
CA ILE A 287 6.05 -11.93 -8.38
C ILE A 287 6.24 -13.44 -8.55
N PRO A 288 7.38 -13.91 -9.09
CA PRO A 288 7.69 -15.33 -9.19
C PRO A 288 7.61 -16.05 -7.84
N GLU A 289 7.19 -17.32 -7.82
CA GLU A 289 6.98 -18.09 -6.58
C GLU A 289 8.24 -18.24 -5.71
N ASP A 290 9.40 -18.36 -6.35
CA ASP A 290 10.70 -18.41 -5.68
C ASP A 290 11.01 -17.08 -4.98
N GLU A 291 10.80 -15.94 -5.64
CA GLU A 291 10.94 -14.61 -5.04
C GLU A 291 9.91 -14.41 -3.91
N GLN A 292 8.65 -14.87 -4.07
CA GLN A 292 7.65 -14.82 -2.99
C GLN A 292 8.12 -15.59 -1.74
N LYS A 293 8.69 -16.78 -1.91
CA LYS A 293 9.23 -17.59 -0.81
C LYS A 293 10.40 -16.91 -0.10
N GLU A 294 11.32 -16.30 -0.88
CA GLU A 294 12.43 -15.52 -0.32
C GLU A 294 11.96 -14.29 0.48
N MET A 295 10.86 -13.67 0.07
CA MET A 295 10.21 -12.57 0.79
C MET A 295 9.45 -13.05 2.05
N GLY A 296 9.27 -14.36 2.25
CA GLY A 296 8.57 -14.92 3.41
C GLY A 296 7.05 -15.05 3.24
N PHE A 297 6.55 -15.12 2.02
CA PHE A 297 5.14 -15.44 1.76
C PHE A 297 4.84 -16.87 2.20
N SER A 298 3.81 -17.03 3.02
CA SER A 298 3.23 -18.33 3.36
C SER A 298 2.07 -18.65 2.43
N GLU A 299 1.89 -19.90 2.08
CA GLU A 299 0.74 -20.38 1.30
C GLU A 299 -0.60 -20.14 2.03
N GLY A 300 -0.58 -20.18 3.36
CA GLY A 300 -1.73 -19.93 4.22
C GLY A 300 -1.97 -18.46 4.56
N LEU A 301 -1.28 -17.53 3.90
CA LEU A 301 -1.41 -16.10 4.17
C LEU A 301 -2.75 -15.54 3.67
N ILE A 302 -3.52 -14.96 4.58
CA ILE A 302 -4.75 -14.23 4.26
C ILE A 302 -4.54 -12.76 4.63
N ARG A 303 -4.73 -11.86 3.66
CA ARG A 303 -4.72 -10.42 3.86
C ARG A 303 -6.15 -9.93 4.08
N PHE A 304 -6.36 -9.16 5.15
CA PHE A 304 -7.61 -8.47 5.46
C PHE A 304 -7.46 -6.97 5.22
N SER A 305 -8.43 -6.39 4.53
CA SER A 305 -8.76 -4.98 4.60
C SER A 305 -10.00 -4.86 5.47
N VAL A 306 -9.81 -4.48 6.73
CA VAL A 306 -10.87 -4.48 7.74
C VAL A 306 -11.85 -3.35 7.47
N GLY A 307 -13.15 -3.64 7.47
CA GLY A 307 -14.23 -2.71 7.16
C GLY A 307 -14.65 -1.81 8.34
N LEU A 308 -15.72 -1.04 8.09
CA LEU A 308 -16.31 -0.07 9.05
C LEU A 308 -17.38 -0.71 9.94
N ASP A 309 -17.13 -1.93 10.39
CA ASP A 309 -18.07 -2.63 11.26
C ASP A 309 -18.29 -1.86 12.56
N ASN A 310 -19.54 -1.67 12.96
CA ASN A 310 -19.93 -1.01 14.19
C ASN A 310 -19.99 -1.95 15.40
N ASP A 311 -19.96 -3.28 15.16
CA ASP A 311 -19.91 -4.32 16.20
C ASP A 311 -18.84 -5.36 15.89
N ILE A 312 -17.59 -4.91 15.86
CA ILE A 312 -16.43 -5.74 15.54
C ILE A 312 -16.27 -6.93 16.50
N LYS A 313 -16.77 -6.83 17.73
CA LYS A 313 -16.78 -7.93 18.70
C LYS A 313 -17.63 -9.10 18.23
N ARG A 314 -18.85 -8.80 17.79
CA ARG A 314 -19.76 -9.79 17.22
C ARG A 314 -19.17 -10.43 15.96
N THR A 315 -18.62 -9.61 15.07
CA THR A 315 -17.99 -10.06 13.83
C THR A 315 -16.81 -10.98 14.10
N TYR A 316 -15.94 -10.63 15.07
CA TYR A 316 -14.85 -11.51 15.50
C TYR A 316 -15.37 -12.87 16.01
N LEU A 317 -16.42 -12.89 16.85
CA LEU A 317 -17.00 -14.16 17.35
C LEU A 317 -17.52 -15.04 16.22
N SER A 318 -18.08 -14.44 15.18
CA SER A 318 -18.52 -15.18 13.99
C SER A 318 -17.32 -15.67 13.15
N MET A 319 -16.29 -14.86 12.96
CA MET A 319 -15.03 -15.28 12.32
C MET A 319 -14.38 -16.43 13.08
N LYS A 320 -14.35 -16.37 14.41
CA LYS A 320 -13.84 -17.45 15.25
C LYS A 320 -14.58 -18.77 15.06
N LYS A 321 -15.91 -18.73 14.96
CA LYS A 321 -16.70 -19.92 14.63
C LYS A 321 -16.33 -20.50 13.26
N CYS A 322 -16.11 -19.64 12.25
CA CYS A 322 -15.63 -20.11 10.96
C CYS A 322 -14.26 -20.78 11.07
N MET A 323 -13.33 -20.22 11.84
CA MET A 323 -12.00 -20.79 12.06
C MET A 323 -12.04 -22.15 12.74
N VAL A 324 -12.90 -22.31 13.75
CA VAL A 324 -13.16 -23.61 14.39
C VAL A 324 -13.72 -24.62 13.39
N SER A 325 -14.70 -24.19 12.58
CA SER A 325 -15.36 -25.08 11.60
C SER A 325 -14.43 -25.62 10.52
N VAL A 326 -13.37 -24.88 10.18
CA VAL A 326 -12.36 -25.30 9.18
C VAL A 326 -11.10 -25.87 9.81
N GLY A 327 -11.08 -26.10 11.13
CA GLY A 327 -9.97 -26.74 11.85
C GLY A 327 -8.69 -25.88 11.92
N ILE A 328 -8.84 -24.58 12.08
CA ILE A 328 -7.75 -23.63 12.34
C ILE A 328 -7.58 -23.44 13.85
N LEU A 329 -8.69 -23.39 14.58
CA LEU A 329 -8.78 -23.32 16.04
C LEU A 329 -9.36 -24.60 16.62
#